data_f61246e94317853adc5e7db8afc0970a
#
_entry.id   f61246e94317853adc5e7db8afc0970a
#
_cell.length_a   1.000
_cell.length_b   1.000
_cell.length_c   1.000
_cell.angle_alpha   90.00
_cell.angle_beta   90.00
_cell.angle_gamma   90.00
#
_symmetry.space_group_name_H-M   'P 1'
#
loop_
_entity.id
_entity.type
_entity.pdbx_description
1 polymer ?
#
loop_
_entity_poly.entity_id
_entity_poly.type
_entity_poly.pdbx_seq_one_letter_code
_entity_poly.pdbx_strand_id
1 'polypeptide(L)'
;MTARNKSTAAGFSNAPFYVALEKTLGERGMTFDDVCSLKDAAERRILEEYGAMFVADKSVVVPPACIFSSEAEVAKFQKKAGIGAFAFAEATIELQPAALKNLLAACAEAENAGARISPRGGAEAARRNYADTVRLWETRFLPAIDYWTKGGRLSAEQAARLRLLPLRSQIAAVLELEEQGVFFSKDFSKTILQSVAAPGASQHLSLLAFDVAEFADAEVRSILVRHGWHQTVLSDLPHFTFLGVAENELPARGLRRIEASGQSFWVPDVE
;
A
#
# COMPACT_ATOMS: atom_id res chain seq x y z
N MET A 1 26.41 -10.19 29.17
CA MET A 1 25.85 -8.99 28.59
C MET A 1 26.64 -8.68 27.33
N THR A 2 26.24 -9.20 26.19
CA THR A 2 26.87 -9.00 24.90
C THR A 2 26.15 -7.82 24.21
N ALA A 3 26.89 -6.73 24.03
CA ALA A 3 26.40 -5.56 23.31
C ALA A 3 26.06 -5.98 21.87
N ARG A 4 24.77 -5.93 21.50
CA ARG A 4 24.37 -6.00 20.11
C ARG A 4 24.93 -4.76 19.41
N ASN A 5 25.89 -4.99 18.52
CA ASN A 5 26.37 -3.98 17.57
C ASN A 5 25.15 -3.41 16.83
N LYS A 6 24.85 -2.14 17.07
CA LYS A 6 23.97 -1.35 16.22
C LYS A 6 24.65 -1.21 14.87
N SER A 7 24.31 -2.08 13.93
CA SER A 7 24.59 -1.84 12.51
C SER A 7 23.73 -0.63 12.14
N THR A 8 24.32 0.56 12.21
CA THR A 8 23.76 1.76 11.63
C THR A 8 23.61 1.52 10.13
N ALA A 9 22.46 1.88 9.58
CA ALA A 9 22.16 1.88 8.15
C ALA A 9 23.02 2.88 7.36
N ALA A 10 24.35 2.82 7.56
CA ALA A 10 25.34 3.63 6.87
C ALA A 10 25.41 3.18 5.41
N GLY A 11 24.62 3.78 4.55
CA GLY A 11 24.59 3.55 3.11
C GLY A 11 23.24 3.82 2.43
N PHE A 12 22.17 4.02 3.17
CA PHE A 12 20.88 4.35 2.59
C PHE A 12 20.63 5.86 2.65
N SER A 13 20.03 6.35 1.57
CA SER A 13 19.68 7.74 1.26
C SER A 13 19.25 8.54 2.50
N ASN A 14 19.77 9.76 2.65
CA ASN A 14 19.25 10.77 3.59
C ASN A 14 17.86 11.29 3.16
N ALA A 15 17.18 10.58 2.28
CA ALA A 15 15.86 10.98 1.81
C ALA A 15 14.87 11.09 2.98
N PRO A 16 14.00 12.07 2.96
CA PRO A 16 13.09 12.39 4.05
C PRO A 16 12.25 11.20 4.51
N PHE A 17 11.80 10.37 3.59
CA PHE A 17 11.01 9.18 3.92
C PHE A 17 11.78 8.17 4.76
N TYR A 18 13.01 7.84 4.39
CA TYR A 18 13.78 6.85 5.14
C TYR A 18 14.16 7.33 6.54
N VAL A 19 14.47 8.62 6.68
CA VAL A 19 14.73 9.25 7.99
C VAL A 19 13.51 9.19 8.90
N ALA A 20 12.34 9.57 8.37
CA ALA A 20 11.08 9.54 9.11
C ALA A 20 10.65 8.11 9.45
N LEU A 21 10.84 7.17 8.52
CA LEU A 21 10.53 5.76 8.70
C LEU A 21 11.39 5.13 9.79
N GLU A 22 12.72 5.33 9.77
CA GLU A 22 13.63 4.85 10.81
C GLU A 22 13.21 5.34 12.20
N LYS A 23 12.90 6.63 12.31
CA LYS A 23 12.39 7.23 13.55
C LYS A 23 11.09 6.56 13.99
N THR A 24 10.10 6.45 13.09
CA THR A 24 8.78 5.91 13.42
C THR A 24 8.85 4.43 13.79
N LEU A 25 9.65 3.63 13.08
CA LEU A 25 9.89 2.23 13.42
C LEU A 25 10.63 2.11 14.76
N GLY A 26 11.67 2.91 14.99
CA GLY A 26 12.40 2.94 16.27
C GLY A 26 11.50 3.24 17.47
N GLU A 27 10.55 4.18 17.34
CA GLU A 27 9.55 4.50 18.35
C GLU A 27 8.57 3.34 18.63
N ARG A 28 8.45 2.39 17.69
CA ARG A 28 7.65 1.15 17.80
C ARG A 28 8.49 -0.07 18.23
N GLY A 29 9.79 0.11 18.47
CA GLY A 29 10.73 -0.96 18.80
C GLY A 29 11.06 -1.86 17.61
N MET A 30 10.93 -1.37 16.39
CA MET A 30 11.21 -2.06 15.12
C MET A 30 12.40 -1.41 14.41
N THR A 31 13.01 -2.14 13.51
CA THR A 31 14.09 -1.63 12.62
C THR A 31 13.71 -1.81 11.16
N PHE A 32 14.46 -1.23 10.24
CA PHE A 32 14.29 -1.48 8.81
C PHE A 32 14.38 -2.96 8.48
N ASP A 33 15.39 -3.65 9.01
CA ASP A 33 15.62 -5.08 8.73
C ASP A 33 14.48 -5.96 9.26
N ASP A 34 13.70 -5.49 10.26
CA ASP A 34 12.49 -6.17 10.72
C ASP A 34 11.36 -6.07 9.71
N VAL A 35 11.29 -4.95 8.96
CA VAL A 35 10.16 -4.60 8.08
C VAL A 35 10.47 -4.90 6.61
N CYS A 36 11.66 -4.50 6.14
CA CYS A 36 11.98 -4.53 4.72
C CYS A 36 13.49 -4.60 4.49
N SER A 37 13.94 -5.43 3.57
CA SER A 37 15.35 -5.44 3.16
C SER A 37 15.59 -4.37 2.10
N LEU A 38 16.17 -3.24 2.49
CA LEU A 38 16.50 -2.19 1.52
C LEU A 38 17.59 -2.59 0.50
N LYS A 39 18.25 -3.74 0.73
CA LYS A 39 19.21 -4.33 -0.22
C LYS A 39 18.50 -5.13 -1.32
N ASP A 40 17.30 -5.61 -1.06
CA ASP A 40 16.45 -6.25 -2.05
C ASP A 40 15.74 -5.15 -2.86
N ALA A 41 16.03 -5.07 -4.17
CA ALA A 41 15.51 -4.03 -5.04
C ALA A 41 13.97 -4.07 -5.16
N ALA A 42 13.38 -5.26 -5.13
CA ALA A 42 11.94 -5.43 -5.21
C ALA A 42 11.25 -4.98 -3.91
N GLU A 43 11.78 -5.35 -2.74
CA GLU A 43 11.25 -4.89 -1.46
C GLU A 43 11.37 -3.37 -1.32
N ARG A 44 12.52 -2.82 -1.66
CA ARG A 44 12.74 -1.38 -1.64
C ARG A 44 11.73 -0.66 -2.53
N ARG A 45 11.56 -1.11 -3.78
CA ARG A 45 10.59 -0.52 -4.70
C ARG A 45 9.16 -0.57 -4.18
N ILE A 46 8.77 -1.68 -3.56
CA ILE A 46 7.45 -1.84 -2.93
C ILE A 46 7.29 -0.91 -1.73
N LEU A 47 8.31 -0.76 -0.90
CA LEU A 47 8.30 0.17 0.23
C LEU A 47 8.17 1.63 -0.24
N GLU A 48 8.86 2.02 -1.30
CA GLU A 48 8.79 3.35 -1.91
C GLU A 48 7.42 3.65 -2.51
N GLU A 49 6.69 2.64 -3.00
CA GLU A 49 5.35 2.80 -3.59
C GLU A 49 4.22 2.75 -2.54
N TYR A 50 4.29 1.81 -1.58
CA TYR A 50 3.19 1.52 -0.64
C TYR A 50 3.54 1.81 0.81
N GLY A 51 4.74 2.30 1.10
CA GLY A 51 5.27 2.40 2.45
C GLY A 51 4.70 3.52 3.32
N ALA A 52 3.88 4.42 2.79
CA ALA A 52 3.32 5.53 3.56
C ALA A 52 2.62 5.09 4.86
N MET A 53 1.99 3.91 4.90
CA MET A 53 1.35 3.37 6.10
C MET A 53 2.31 3.12 7.28
N PHE A 54 3.61 2.94 7.04
CA PHE A 54 4.60 2.68 8.09
C PHE A 54 4.93 3.94 8.92
N VAL A 55 4.63 5.13 8.39
CA VAL A 55 4.79 6.41 9.10
C VAL A 55 3.49 6.93 9.72
N ALA A 56 2.44 6.10 9.78
CA ALA A 56 1.18 6.40 10.43
C ALA A 56 1.35 6.69 11.94
N ASP A 57 0.35 7.31 12.55
CA ASP A 57 0.30 7.59 13.99
C ASP A 57 0.37 6.33 14.85
N LYS A 58 0.78 6.48 16.12
CA LYS A 58 0.93 5.37 17.08
C LYS A 58 -0.40 4.72 17.49
N SER A 59 -1.53 5.32 17.19
CA SER A 59 -2.86 4.76 17.45
C SER A 59 -3.17 3.50 16.62
N VAL A 60 -2.36 3.22 15.60
CA VAL A 60 -2.51 2.04 14.74
C VAL A 60 -1.29 1.11 14.81
N VAL A 61 -1.51 -0.15 14.47
CA VAL A 61 -0.46 -1.17 14.35
C VAL A 61 -0.01 -1.25 12.89
N VAL A 62 1.27 -1.03 12.64
CA VAL A 62 1.84 -1.21 11.29
C VAL A 62 2.23 -2.66 11.05
N PRO A 63 2.26 -3.14 9.79
CA PRO A 63 2.70 -4.49 9.45
C PRO A 63 4.12 -4.79 9.93
N PRO A 64 4.42 -6.05 10.28
CA PRO A 64 5.77 -6.46 10.68
C PRO A 64 6.72 -6.63 9.48
N ALA A 65 6.18 -6.62 8.25
CA ALA A 65 6.95 -6.76 7.01
C ALA A 65 6.31 -5.92 5.90
N CYS A 66 7.11 -5.43 4.95
CA CYS A 66 6.60 -4.72 3.77
C CYS A 66 5.91 -5.66 2.77
N ILE A 67 6.19 -6.96 2.84
CA ILE A 67 5.55 -8.00 2.04
C ILE A 67 5.23 -9.19 2.96
N PHE A 68 3.95 -9.47 3.16
CA PHE A 68 3.52 -10.72 3.79
C PHE A 68 3.78 -11.91 2.85
N SER A 69 4.18 -13.05 3.41
CA SER A 69 4.51 -14.25 2.64
C SER A 69 3.38 -15.28 2.57
N SER A 70 2.35 -15.13 3.39
CA SER A 70 1.27 -16.12 3.49
C SER A 70 -0.01 -15.57 4.12
N GLU A 71 -1.11 -16.30 3.88
CA GLU A 71 -2.40 -16.07 4.55
C GLU A 71 -2.28 -16.13 6.08
N ALA A 72 -1.49 -17.07 6.60
CA ALA A 72 -1.31 -17.22 8.05
C ALA A 72 -0.65 -15.98 8.69
N GLU A 73 0.32 -15.38 8.02
CA GLU A 73 0.96 -14.13 8.48
C GLU A 73 -0.03 -12.96 8.48
N VAL A 74 -0.80 -12.80 7.40
CA VAL A 74 -1.83 -11.76 7.30
C VAL A 74 -2.88 -11.93 8.41
N ALA A 75 -3.43 -13.13 8.58
CA ALA A 75 -4.43 -13.41 9.61
C ALA A 75 -3.89 -13.16 11.04
N LYS A 76 -2.65 -13.58 11.31
CA LYS A 76 -1.96 -13.32 12.59
C LYS A 76 -1.80 -11.82 12.85
N PHE A 77 -1.38 -11.07 11.82
CA PHE A 77 -1.23 -9.61 11.91
C PHE A 77 -2.58 -8.93 12.15
N GLN A 78 -3.60 -9.21 11.33
CA GLN A 78 -4.93 -8.60 11.44
C GLN A 78 -5.55 -8.87 12.82
N LYS A 79 -5.38 -10.10 13.35
CA LYS A 79 -5.81 -10.42 14.72
C LYS A 79 -5.08 -9.57 15.78
N LYS A 80 -3.77 -9.35 15.62
CA LYS A 80 -2.95 -8.53 16.53
C LYS A 80 -3.33 -7.04 16.43
N ALA A 81 -3.59 -6.54 15.23
CA ALA A 81 -3.98 -5.15 14.99
C ALA A 81 -5.37 -4.81 15.55
N GLY A 82 -6.21 -5.82 15.72
CA GLY A 82 -7.61 -5.67 16.09
C GLY A 82 -8.48 -5.30 14.90
N ILE A 83 -9.73 -5.75 14.93
CA ILE A 83 -10.69 -5.53 13.86
C ILE A 83 -11.91 -4.85 14.46
N GLY A 84 -12.19 -3.62 14.01
CA GLY A 84 -13.48 -2.97 14.14
C GLY A 84 -14.29 -3.21 12.88
N ALA A 85 -15.61 -3.38 13.02
CA ALA A 85 -16.52 -3.61 11.90
C ALA A 85 -17.71 -2.63 11.94
N PHE A 86 -18.14 -2.20 10.76
CA PHE A 86 -19.33 -1.39 10.59
C PHE A 86 -20.09 -1.80 9.32
N ALA A 87 -21.43 -1.93 9.44
CA ALA A 87 -22.28 -2.27 8.31
C ALA A 87 -22.69 -1.01 7.55
N PHE A 88 -22.09 -0.80 6.39
CA PHE A 88 -22.61 0.11 5.37
C PHE A 88 -23.77 -0.57 4.60
N ALA A 89 -24.54 0.21 3.86
CA ALA A 89 -25.61 -0.36 3.03
C ALA A 89 -25.07 -1.37 1.99
N GLU A 90 -23.86 -1.13 1.49
CA GLU A 90 -23.22 -1.93 0.44
C GLU A 90 -22.50 -3.17 0.97
N ALA A 91 -21.90 -3.08 2.17
CA ALA A 91 -21.13 -4.16 2.77
C ALA A 91 -20.74 -3.87 4.23
N THR A 92 -20.38 -4.91 4.97
CA THR A 92 -19.66 -4.74 6.24
C THR A 92 -18.20 -4.44 5.97
N ILE A 93 -17.71 -3.32 6.52
CA ILE A 93 -16.34 -2.84 6.39
C ILE A 93 -15.58 -3.14 7.66
N GLU A 94 -14.39 -3.71 7.51
CA GLU A 94 -13.50 -4.10 8.61
C GLU A 94 -12.17 -3.33 8.50
N LEU A 95 -11.85 -2.58 9.54
CA LEU A 95 -10.63 -1.76 9.67
C LEU A 95 -10.04 -1.88 11.07
N GLN A 96 -8.83 -1.37 11.29
CA GLN A 96 -8.32 -1.18 12.64
C GLN A 96 -9.25 -0.21 13.41
N PRO A 97 -9.42 -0.39 14.74
CA PRO A 97 -10.40 0.40 15.53
C PRO A 97 -10.23 1.92 15.40
N ALA A 98 -8.98 2.42 15.38
CA ALA A 98 -8.71 3.85 15.20
C ALA A 98 -9.08 4.35 13.81
N ALA A 99 -8.75 3.59 12.76
CA ALA A 99 -9.10 3.89 11.38
C ALA A 99 -10.63 3.91 11.20
N LEU A 100 -11.33 2.88 11.69
CA LEU A 100 -12.79 2.81 11.63
C LEU A 100 -13.45 3.98 12.35
N LYS A 101 -13.00 4.31 13.57
CA LYS A 101 -13.54 5.45 14.34
C LYS A 101 -13.46 6.75 13.54
N ASN A 102 -12.32 7.01 12.91
CA ASN A 102 -12.12 8.23 12.13
C ASN A 102 -12.89 8.20 10.79
N LEU A 103 -13.06 7.02 10.17
CA LEU A 103 -13.92 6.88 8.99
C LEU A 103 -15.38 7.21 9.32
N LEU A 104 -15.91 6.70 10.44
CA LEU A 104 -17.29 6.98 10.85
C LEU A 104 -17.49 8.46 11.20
N ALA A 105 -16.49 9.12 11.80
CA ALA A 105 -16.52 10.55 12.02
C ALA A 105 -16.53 11.34 10.71
N ALA A 106 -15.75 10.91 9.71
CA ALA A 106 -15.76 11.49 8.37
C ALA A 106 -17.11 11.28 7.67
N CYS A 107 -17.72 10.10 7.80
CA CYS A 107 -19.08 9.84 7.27
C CYS A 107 -20.12 10.79 7.89
N ALA A 108 -20.10 10.96 9.22
CA ALA A 108 -21.04 11.86 9.90
C ALA A 108 -20.85 13.34 9.48
N GLU A 109 -19.59 13.78 9.27
CA GLU A 109 -19.32 15.12 8.76
C GLU A 109 -19.82 15.27 7.31
N ALA A 110 -19.59 14.27 6.46
CA ALA A 110 -20.08 14.27 5.08
C ALA A 110 -21.59 14.35 5.00
N GLU A 111 -22.32 13.57 5.81
CA GLU A 111 -23.78 13.62 5.88
C GLU A 111 -24.28 15.01 6.28
N ASN A 112 -23.65 15.66 7.27
CA ASN A 112 -23.97 17.03 7.68
C ASN A 112 -23.70 18.07 6.58
N ALA A 113 -22.75 17.80 5.69
CA ALA A 113 -22.43 18.63 4.53
C ALA A 113 -23.27 18.28 3.28
N GLY A 114 -24.21 17.32 3.38
CA GLY A 114 -25.01 16.86 2.25
C GLY A 114 -24.25 15.98 1.26
N ALA A 115 -23.09 15.47 1.66
CA ALA A 115 -22.27 14.52 0.90
C ALA A 115 -22.37 13.11 1.49
N ARG A 116 -21.74 12.14 0.81
CA ARG A 116 -21.72 10.74 1.26
C ARG A 116 -20.31 10.17 1.15
N ILE A 117 -19.96 9.26 2.05
CA ILE A 117 -18.76 8.41 1.95
C ILE A 117 -19.24 6.96 1.99
N SER A 118 -18.94 6.19 0.94
CA SER A 118 -19.34 4.80 0.85
C SER A 118 -18.24 3.90 0.27
N PRO A 119 -18.25 2.58 0.59
CA PRO A 119 -17.24 1.65 0.11
C PRO A 119 -17.37 1.40 -1.40
N ARG A 120 -16.24 1.42 -2.11
CA ARG A 120 -16.16 1.04 -3.52
C ARG A 120 -15.72 -0.42 -3.66
N GLY A 121 -16.60 -1.30 -4.08
CA GLY A 121 -16.24 -2.71 -4.31
C GLY A 121 -16.57 -3.65 -3.15
N GLY A 122 -17.53 -3.27 -2.30
CA GLY A 122 -18.00 -4.13 -1.21
C GLY A 122 -17.01 -4.25 -0.05
N ALA A 123 -16.92 -5.41 0.58
CA ALA A 123 -16.05 -5.65 1.74
C ALA A 123 -14.55 -5.52 1.40
N GLU A 124 -14.16 -5.85 0.16
CA GLU A 124 -12.77 -5.72 -0.32
C GLU A 124 -12.31 -4.25 -0.44
N ALA A 125 -13.24 -3.29 -0.33
CA ALA A 125 -12.90 -1.87 -0.23
C ALA A 125 -12.05 -1.54 1.00
N ALA A 126 -12.07 -2.37 2.04
CA ALA A 126 -11.28 -2.19 3.26
C ALA A 126 -10.36 -3.36 3.53
N ARG A 127 -10.91 -4.48 3.97
CA ARG A 127 -10.13 -5.67 4.31
C ARG A 127 -9.94 -6.58 3.11
N ARG A 128 -8.70 -7.01 2.90
CA ARG A 128 -8.33 -8.09 1.99
C ARG A 128 -7.57 -9.17 2.75
N ASN A 129 -7.57 -10.38 2.21
CA ASN A 129 -6.73 -11.48 2.64
C ASN A 129 -5.55 -11.65 1.66
N TYR A 130 -4.61 -12.55 1.96
CA TYR A 130 -3.45 -12.77 1.10
C TYR A 130 -3.85 -13.29 -0.29
N ALA A 131 -4.81 -14.21 -0.35
CA ALA A 131 -5.30 -14.79 -1.59
C ALA A 131 -5.93 -13.73 -2.53
N ASP A 132 -6.60 -12.70 -1.97
CA ASP A 132 -7.12 -11.58 -2.77
C ASP A 132 -6.00 -10.83 -3.49
N THR A 133 -4.87 -10.61 -2.82
CA THR A 133 -3.72 -9.93 -3.44
C THR A 133 -3.10 -10.75 -4.56
N VAL A 134 -3.04 -12.07 -4.42
CA VAL A 134 -2.57 -12.99 -5.47
C VAL A 134 -3.53 -12.95 -6.66
N ARG A 135 -4.83 -13.10 -6.42
CA ARG A 135 -5.87 -13.04 -7.46
C ARG A 135 -5.82 -11.72 -8.24
N LEU A 136 -5.66 -10.59 -7.56
CA LEU A 136 -5.57 -9.27 -8.20
C LEU A 136 -4.29 -9.14 -9.03
N TRP A 137 -3.14 -9.60 -8.52
CA TRP A 137 -1.88 -9.63 -9.26
C TRP A 137 -2.00 -10.42 -10.55
N GLU A 138 -2.59 -11.62 -10.52
CA GLU A 138 -2.80 -12.46 -11.68
C GLU A 138 -3.64 -11.79 -12.78
N THR A 139 -4.56 -10.88 -12.41
CA THR A 139 -5.34 -10.11 -13.39
C THR A 139 -4.51 -9.15 -14.24
N ARG A 140 -3.26 -8.89 -13.85
CA ARG A 140 -2.30 -8.07 -14.60
C ARG A 140 -1.17 -8.91 -15.14
N PHE A 141 -0.62 -9.79 -14.33
CA PHE A 141 0.51 -10.63 -14.67
C PHE A 141 0.22 -11.57 -15.85
N LEU A 142 -0.88 -12.32 -15.80
CA LEU A 142 -1.19 -13.31 -16.84
C LEU A 142 -1.46 -12.68 -18.23
N PRO A 143 -2.31 -11.64 -18.35
CA PRO A 143 -2.50 -10.95 -19.63
C PRO A 143 -1.23 -10.33 -20.20
N ALA A 144 -0.35 -9.79 -19.34
CA ALA A 144 0.91 -9.21 -19.79
C ALA A 144 1.88 -10.27 -20.34
N ILE A 145 1.99 -11.42 -19.67
CA ILE A 145 2.76 -12.55 -20.19
C ILE A 145 2.28 -12.94 -21.60
N ASP A 146 0.97 -13.08 -21.79
CA ASP A 146 0.40 -13.45 -23.09
C ASP A 146 0.66 -12.36 -24.15
N TYR A 147 0.48 -11.10 -23.81
CA TYR A 147 0.72 -9.95 -24.68
C TYR A 147 2.18 -9.89 -25.15
N TRP A 148 3.13 -9.97 -24.23
CA TRP A 148 4.55 -9.86 -24.54
C TRP A 148 5.10 -11.11 -25.24
N THR A 149 4.54 -12.29 -24.96
CA THR A 149 4.87 -13.52 -25.69
C THR A 149 4.40 -13.42 -27.13
N LYS A 150 3.17 -12.99 -27.37
CA LYS A 150 2.63 -12.78 -28.71
C LYS A 150 3.41 -11.70 -29.48
N GLY A 151 3.86 -10.67 -28.79
CA GLY A 151 4.68 -9.59 -29.35
C GLY A 151 6.16 -9.95 -29.55
N GLY A 152 6.60 -11.15 -29.18
CA GLY A 152 7.98 -11.63 -29.34
C GLY A 152 8.99 -11.01 -28.39
N ARG A 153 8.53 -10.26 -27.33
CA ARG A 153 9.40 -9.68 -26.29
C ARG A 153 9.73 -10.71 -25.20
N LEU A 154 8.89 -11.73 -25.02
CA LEU A 154 9.15 -12.89 -24.18
C LEU A 154 9.09 -14.16 -25.04
N SER A 155 10.03 -15.10 -24.84
CA SER A 155 9.92 -16.43 -25.44
C SER A 155 8.86 -17.27 -24.71
N ALA A 156 8.34 -18.31 -25.35
CA ALA A 156 7.42 -19.26 -24.71
C ALA A 156 8.04 -19.93 -23.47
N GLU A 157 9.35 -20.19 -23.49
CA GLU A 157 10.08 -20.77 -22.38
C GLU A 157 10.20 -19.77 -21.20
N GLN A 158 10.51 -18.49 -21.47
CA GLN A 158 10.53 -17.44 -20.44
C GLN A 158 9.15 -17.27 -19.82
N ALA A 159 8.10 -17.22 -20.63
CA ALA A 159 6.71 -17.12 -20.18
C ALA A 159 6.31 -18.29 -19.27
N ALA A 160 6.65 -19.53 -19.66
CA ALA A 160 6.39 -20.73 -18.86
C ALA A 160 7.15 -20.69 -17.52
N ARG A 161 8.44 -20.30 -17.55
CA ARG A 161 9.26 -20.15 -16.34
C ARG A 161 8.68 -19.11 -15.39
N LEU A 162 8.29 -17.92 -15.87
CA LEU A 162 7.71 -16.86 -15.05
C LEU A 162 6.45 -17.30 -14.31
N ARG A 163 5.57 -18.07 -14.97
CA ARG A 163 4.34 -18.61 -14.36
C ARG A 163 4.60 -19.61 -13.23
N LEU A 164 5.74 -20.30 -13.26
CA LEU A 164 6.11 -21.31 -12.27
C LEU A 164 6.95 -20.78 -11.11
N LEU A 165 7.39 -19.54 -11.17
CA LEU A 165 8.17 -18.94 -10.08
C LEU A 165 7.34 -18.85 -8.78
N PRO A 166 7.96 -19.09 -7.61
CA PRO A 166 7.39 -18.66 -6.35
C PRO A 166 7.07 -17.16 -6.38
N LEU A 167 5.98 -16.73 -5.76
CA LEU A 167 5.44 -15.36 -5.88
C LEU A 167 6.51 -14.27 -5.63
N ARG A 168 7.36 -14.43 -4.60
CA ARG A 168 8.41 -13.46 -4.33
C ARG A 168 9.42 -13.35 -5.49
N SER A 169 9.83 -14.48 -6.04
CA SER A 169 10.71 -14.51 -7.21
C SER A 169 10.01 -14.02 -8.47
N GLN A 170 8.69 -14.24 -8.59
CA GLN A 170 7.88 -13.74 -9.70
C GLN A 170 7.80 -12.20 -9.65
N ILE A 171 7.58 -11.60 -8.47
CA ILE A 171 7.57 -10.15 -8.27
C ILE A 171 8.92 -9.55 -8.71
N ALA A 172 10.03 -10.09 -8.21
CA ALA A 172 11.36 -9.61 -8.56
C ALA A 172 11.62 -9.69 -10.08
N ALA A 173 11.28 -10.82 -10.71
CA ALA A 173 11.46 -11.01 -12.15
C ALA A 173 10.58 -10.07 -12.99
N VAL A 174 9.36 -9.77 -12.54
CA VAL A 174 8.47 -8.80 -13.19
C VAL A 174 9.09 -7.41 -13.16
N LEU A 175 9.53 -6.95 -11.98
CA LEU A 175 10.14 -5.62 -11.83
C LEU A 175 11.44 -5.49 -12.64
N GLU A 176 12.26 -6.54 -12.72
CA GLU A 176 13.45 -6.58 -13.58
C GLU A 176 13.10 -6.49 -15.07
N LEU A 177 12.03 -7.16 -15.52
CA LEU A 177 11.56 -7.06 -16.89
C LEU A 177 11.03 -5.66 -17.22
N GLU A 178 10.40 -4.99 -16.26
CA GLU A 178 9.92 -3.61 -16.43
C GLU A 178 11.06 -2.60 -16.61
N GLU A 179 12.22 -2.81 -15.99
CA GLU A 179 13.45 -2.04 -16.25
C GLU A 179 13.92 -2.18 -17.71
N GLN A 180 13.57 -3.29 -18.37
CA GLN A 180 13.85 -3.57 -19.78
C GLN A 180 12.73 -3.12 -20.71
N GLY A 181 11.71 -2.41 -20.19
CA GLY A 181 10.56 -1.92 -20.96
C GLY A 181 9.50 -2.97 -21.27
N VAL A 182 9.44 -4.07 -20.50
CA VAL A 182 8.39 -5.09 -20.58
C VAL A 182 7.43 -4.88 -19.42
N PHE A 183 6.44 -4.02 -19.62
CA PHE A 183 5.55 -3.52 -18.56
C PHE A 183 4.32 -4.42 -18.32
N PHE A 184 3.88 -4.48 -17.08
CA PHE A 184 2.80 -5.38 -16.63
C PHE A 184 1.56 -4.65 -16.09
N SER A 185 1.41 -3.34 -16.30
CA SER A 185 0.16 -2.62 -16.02
C SER A 185 -0.98 -3.11 -16.93
N LYS A 186 -2.20 -2.68 -16.62
CA LYS A 186 -3.41 -3.06 -17.39
C LYS A 186 -3.30 -2.76 -18.89
N ASP A 187 -2.61 -1.68 -19.23
CA ASP A 187 -2.39 -1.18 -20.61
C ASP A 187 -0.97 -1.49 -21.14
N PHE A 188 -0.16 -2.26 -20.38
CA PHE A 188 1.20 -2.64 -20.72
C PHE A 188 2.18 -1.48 -20.93
N SER A 189 1.89 -0.30 -20.38
CA SER A 189 2.65 0.93 -20.61
C SER A 189 3.41 1.43 -19.38
N LYS A 190 3.10 0.87 -18.19
CA LYS A 190 3.62 1.30 -16.89
C LYS A 190 3.99 0.11 -16.02
N THR A 191 4.66 0.38 -14.90
CA THR A 191 4.90 -0.66 -13.89
C THR A 191 3.59 -1.25 -13.37
N ILE A 192 3.59 -2.55 -13.10
CA ILE A 192 2.46 -3.29 -12.51
C ILE A 192 2.06 -2.66 -11.17
N LEU A 193 3.02 -2.13 -10.40
CA LEU A 193 2.78 -1.51 -9.10
C LEU A 193 1.87 -0.27 -9.17
N GLN A 194 1.79 0.39 -10.33
CA GLN A 194 0.82 1.46 -10.58
C GLN A 194 -0.57 0.96 -11.01
N SER A 195 -0.81 -0.33 -11.05
CA SER A 195 -2.07 -0.94 -11.46
C SER A 195 -2.62 -1.93 -10.44
N VAL A 196 -1.75 -2.56 -9.67
CA VAL A 196 -2.09 -3.49 -8.58
C VAL A 196 -0.90 -3.63 -7.64
N ALA A 197 -1.15 -3.77 -6.35
CA ALA A 197 -0.10 -4.07 -5.39
C ALA A 197 0.47 -5.48 -5.61
N ALA A 198 1.77 -5.64 -5.34
CA ALA A 198 2.38 -6.96 -5.31
C ALA A 198 1.71 -7.87 -4.26
N PRO A 199 1.62 -9.20 -4.50
CA PRO A 199 1.11 -10.14 -3.51
C PRO A 199 1.75 -9.95 -2.14
N GLY A 200 0.93 -9.78 -1.11
CA GLY A 200 1.38 -9.53 0.24
C GLY A 200 1.76 -8.09 0.58
N ALA A 201 1.77 -7.15 -0.38
CA ALA A 201 2.19 -5.76 -0.17
C ALA A 201 1.02 -4.74 -0.15
N SER A 202 -0.20 -5.18 -0.40
CA SER A 202 -1.36 -4.29 -0.41
C SER A 202 -1.62 -3.68 0.97
N GLN A 203 -1.86 -2.37 1.02
CA GLN A 203 -2.21 -1.65 2.25
C GLN A 203 -3.54 -2.14 2.87
N HIS A 204 -4.44 -2.75 2.10
CA HIS A 204 -5.67 -3.37 2.61
C HIS A 204 -5.41 -4.55 3.56
N LEU A 205 -4.25 -5.21 3.45
CA LEU A 205 -3.83 -6.25 4.40
C LEU A 205 -3.56 -5.70 5.79
N SER A 206 -3.23 -4.40 5.89
CA SER A 206 -2.98 -3.71 7.14
C SER A 206 -4.25 -3.25 7.86
N LEU A 207 -5.43 -3.32 7.23
CA LEU A 207 -6.67 -2.74 7.73
C LEU A 207 -6.60 -1.20 7.91
N LEU A 208 -5.72 -0.55 7.14
CA LEU A 208 -5.53 0.91 7.13
C LEU A 208 -5.91 1.55 5.79
N ALA A 209 -6.43 0.77 4.84
CA ALA A 209 -6.84 1.24 3.53
C ALA A 209 -8.35 1.18 3.35
N PHE A 210 -8.90 2.14 2.63
CA PHE A 210 -10.31 2.19 2.27
C PHE A 210 -10.49 2.78 0.88
N ASP A 211 -11.16 2.02 0.00
CA ASP A 211 -11.52 2.46 -1.34
C ASP A 211 -12.88 3.16 -1.31
N VAL A 212 -12.93 4.43 -1.69
CA VAL A 212 -14.10 5.32 -1.58
C VAL A 212 -14.81 5.44 -2.93
N ALA A 213 -16.12 5.29 -2.95
CA ALA A 213 -16.91 5.41 -4.18
C ALA A 213 -16.97 6.87 -4.68
N GLU A 214 -17.06 7.82 -3.78
CA GLU A 214 -17.18 9.26 -4.05
C GLU A 214 -15.82 9.98 -4.15
N PHE A 215 -14.75 9.26 -4.46
CA PHE A 215 -13.35 9.78 -4.53
C PHE A 215 -13.17 10.97 -5.48
N ALA A 216 -14.05 11.13 -6.46
CA ALA A 216 -14.03 12.26 -7.40
C ALA A 216 -14.55 13.57 -6.78
N ASP A 217 -15.32 13.49 -5.69
CA ASP A 217 -15.85 14.66 -4.99
C ASP A 217 -14.75 15.32 -4.14
N ALA A 218 -14.51 16.61 -4.39
CA ALA A 218 -13.47 17.36 -3.69
C ALA A 218 -13.80 17.59 -2.21
N GLU A 219 -15.09 17.75 -1.85
CA GLU A 219 -15.51 17.91 -0.46
C GLU A 219 -15.32 16.60 0.31
N VAL A 220 -15.67 15.46 -0.28
CA VAL A 220 -15.42 14.14 0.31
C VAL A 220 -13.93 13.93 0.58
N ARG A 221 -13.05 14.26 -0.39
CA ARG A 221 -11.60 14.17 -0.17
C ARG A 221 -11.13 15.07 0.97
N SER A 222 -11.63 16.32 1.01
CA SER A 222 -11.29 17.27 2.06
C SER A 222 -11.72 16.80 3.44
N ILE A 223 -12.92 16.22 3.56
CA ILE A 223 -13.41 15.63 4.81
C ILE A 223 -12.52 14.46 5.23
N LEU A 224 -12.22 13.53 4.34
CA LEU A 224 -11.34 12.39 4.64
C LEU A 224 -9.96 12.84 5.14
N VAL A 225 -9.36 13.85 4.51
CA VAL A 225 -8.07 14.44 4.93
C VAL A 225 -8.15 15.01 6.35
N ARG A 226 -9.21 15.73 6.71
CA ARG A 226 -9.44 16.24 8.08
C ARG A 226 -9.50 15.13 9.14
N HIS A 227 -9.89 13.93 8.73
CA HIS A 227 -9.98 12.74 9.58
C HIS A 227 -8.78 11.79 9.43
N GLY A 228 -7.65 12.25 8.88
CA GLY A 228 -6.38 11.50 8.79
C GLY A 228 -6.33 10.43 7.71
N TRP A 229 -7.26 10.48 6.76
CA TRP A 229 -7.27 9.63 5.57
C TRP A 229 -6.66 10.36 4.38
N HIS A 230 -5.61 9.82 3.78
CA HIS A 230 -4.87 10.47 2.70
C HIS A 230 -4.72 9.54 1.51
N GLN A 231 -4.74 10.09 0.30
CA GLN A 231 -4.37 9.33 -0.91
C GLN A 231 -2.85 9.18 -0.94
N THR A 232 -2.35 7.95 -0.84
CA THR A 232 -0.91 7.67 -0.73
C THR A 232 -0.37 6.78 -1.86
N VAL A 233 -1.25 6.29 -2.74
CA VAL A 233 -0.89 5.47 -3.90
C VAL A 233 -1.23 6.24 -5.16
N LEU A 234 -0.22 6.73 -5.85
CA LEU A 234 -0.32 7.74 -6.91
C LEU A 234 -1.28 7.39 -8.06
N SER A 235 -1.46 6.12 -8.38
CA SER A 235 -2.27 5.66 -9.51
C SER A 235 -3.66 5.17 -9.12
N ASP A 236 -3.97 5.12 -7.82
CA ASP A 236 -5.22 4.56 -7.30
C ASP A 236 -6.10 5.65 -6.70
N LEU A 237 -6.89 6.32 -7.56
CA LEU A 237 -7.72 7.47 -7.19
C LEU A 237 -8.73 7.19 -6.06
N PRO A 238 -9.42 6.03 -6.00
CA PRO A 238 -10.36 5.74 -4.92
C PRO A 238 -9.69 5.35 -3.60
N HIS A 239 -8.38 5.06 -3.62
CA HIS A 239 -7.66 4.49 -2.49
C HIS A 239 -7.22 5.54 -1.48
N PHE A 240 -7.67 5.41 -0.24
CA PHE A 240 -7.25 6.23 0.90
C PHE A 240 -6.59 5.37 1.97
N THR A 241 -5.49 5.89 2.53
CA THR A 241 -4.75 5.25 3.62
C THR A 241 -4.95 6.06 4.90
N PHE A 242 -5.29 5.39 5.98
CA PHE A 242 -5.38 6.02 7.28
C PHE A 242 -3.97 6.19 7.87
N LEU A 243 -3.52 7.43 7.94
CA LEU A 243 -2.26 7.80 8.59
C LEU A 243 -2.50 8.36 10.00
N GLY A 244 -3.72 8.82 10.31
CA GLY A 244 -4.13 9.29 11.64
C GLY A 244 -3.49 10.62 12.05
N VAL A 245 -2.96 11.39 11.09
CA VAL A 245 -2.30 12.68 11.30
C VAL A 245 -2.91 13.75 10.42
N ALA A 246 -2.73 15.02 10.79
CA ALA A 246 -3.17 16.14 9.97
C ALA A 246 -2.27 16.28 8.71
N GLU A 247 -2.84 16.84 7.64
CA GLU A 247 -2.13 16.97 6.36
C GLU A 247 -0.81 17.76 6.47
N ASN A 248 -0.78 18.80 7.30
CA ASN A 248 0.41 19.63 7.52
C ASN A 248 1.55 18.91 8.26
N GLU A 249 1.30 17.74 8.85
CA GLU A 249 2.31 16.90 9.48
C GLU A 249 2.98 15.92 8.51
N LEU A 250 2.39 15.68 7.33
CA LEU A 250 2.86 14.66 6.38
C LEU A 250 4.28 14.91 5.86
N PRO A 251 4.74 16.16 5.60
CA PRO A 251 6.14 16.41 5.24
C PRO A 251 7.13 15.99 6.34
N ALA A 252 6.79 16.20 7.61
CA ALA A 252 7.62 15.77 8.74
C ALA A 252 7.63 14.24 8.91
N ARG A 253 6.68 13.53 8.26
CA ARG A 253 6.62 12.08 8.12
C ARG A 253 7.35 11.54 6.89
N GLY A 254 8.09 12.41 6.18
CA GLY A 254 8.83 12.04 4.99
C GLY A 254 7.93 11.76 3.78
N LEU A 255 6.76 12.36 3.73
CA LEU A 255 5.86 12.28 2.57
C LEU A 255 5.88 13.59 1.81
N ARG A 256 5.89 13.51 0.48
CA ARG A 256 5.79 14.66 -0.41
C ARG A 256 4.46 14.67 -1.14
N ARG A 257 3.97 15.87 -1.41
CA ARG A 257 2.74 16.08 -2.17
C ARG A 257 3.00 16.03 -3.68
N ILE A 258 2.19 15.26 -4.37
CA ILE A 258 2.18 15.18 -5.85
C ILE A 258 0.76 15.45 -6.34
N GLU A 259 0.63 16.29 -7.36
CA GLU A 259 -0.63 16.53 -8.08
C GLU A 259 -0.70 15.61 -9.29
N ALA A 260 -1.72 14.76 -9.36
CA ALA A 260 -1.95 13.88 -10.48
C ALA A 260 -3.45 13.67 -10.70
N SER A 261 -3.89 13.64 -11.96
CA SER A 261 -5.30 13.44 -12.35
C SER A 261 -6.28 14.38 -11.64
N GLY A 262 -5.84 15.61 -11.31
CA GLY A 262 -6.66 16.60 -10.60
C GLY A 262 -6.87 16.33 -9.11
N GLN A 263 -6.05 15.47 -8.52
CA GLN A 263 -6.07 15.13 -7.10
C GLN A 263 -4.67 15.20 -6.49
N SER A 264 -4.60 15.41 -5.17
CA SER A 264 -3.36 15.49 -4.39
C SER A 264 -3.06 14.15 -3.74
N PHE A 265 -1.83 13.69 -3.91
CA PHE A 265 -1.32 12.45 -3.31
C PHE A 265 -0.14 12.76 -2.39
N TRP A 266 -0.04 12.01 -1.30
CA TRP A 266 1.06 12.05 -0.36
C TRP A 266 1.86 10.76 -0.43
N VAL A 267 2.97 10.79 -1.16
CA VAL A 267 3.80 9.61 -1.42
C VAL A 267 5.13 9.67 -0.68
N PRO A 268 5.82 8.54 -0.44
CA PRO A 268 7.16 8.54 0.12
C PRO A 268 8.11 9.48 -0.61
N ASP A 269 8.78 10.37 0.13
CA ASP A 269 9.78 11.30 -0.40
C ASP A 269 11.15 10.62 -0.35
N VAL A 270 11.53 10.02 -1.47
CA VAL A 270 12.76 9.24 -1.64
C VAL A 270 13.85 9.94 -2.46
N GLU A 271 13.67 11.25 -2.74
CA GLU A 271 14.62 12.10 -3.48
C GLU A 271 15.56 12.87 -2.57
#